data_125dd2f08a14f5a1734750e1f10cb5bb
#
_entry.id   125dd2f08a14f5a1734750e1f10cb5bb
#
_cell.length_a   1.000
_cell.length_b   1.000
_cell.length_c   1.000
_cell.angle_alpha   90.00
_cell.angle_beta   90.00
_cell.angle_gamma   90.00
#
_symmetry.space_group_name_H-M   'P 1'
#
loop_
_entity.id
_entity.type
_entity.pdbx_description
1 polymer ?
#
loop_
_entity_poly.entity_id
_entity_poly.type
_entity_poly.pdbx_seq_one_letter_code
_entity_poly.pdbx_strand_id
1 'polypeptide(L)'
;MLNRFFSSFHLLPALGLAFVLVSCNEQHGSSAAGASGGAEPPFVPADGSPATSPGSTSVAQSASATPPLSGAPTPDSLHLISPGRAGRLRLGMTEAKLKKVVPAQLLRATTYVDNGQELPAYEMLDAQQPTAPATVLHFIGDSAGGYRLRRIRIYDPQYRTAEGIGVGSPFGAARQNLGLTKVRPTPAGFAAVSGQVQMAWVIDPKSLPAKHPDEMNSADIPPAARITGVLLYR
;
A
#
# COMPACT_ATOMS: atom_id res chain seq x y z
N MET A 1 27.29 53.04 3.93
CA MET A 1 26.41 53.27 2.74
C MET A 1 25.12 52.52 2.96
N LEU A 2 24.06 53.26 3.15
CA LEU A 2 22.74 52.85 3.61
C LEU A 2 21.89 52.57 2.36
N ASN A 3 21.37 51.35 2.17
CA ASN A 3 20.38 51.10 1.14
C ASN A 3 19.11 50.49 1.78
N ARG A 4 18.12 51.37 1.90
CA ARG A 4 16.73 51.06 2.23
C ARG A 4 16.06 50.53 0.97
N PHE A 5 15.43 49.35 0.99
CA PHE A 5 14.46 48.98 -0.03
C PHE A 5 13.06 48.86 0.59
N PHE A 6 12.19 49.60 -0.09
CA PHE A 6 10.79 49.85 0.23
C PHE A 6 9.93 48.62 0.12
N SER A 7 9.08 48.46 1.11
CA SER A 7 7.93 47.57 1.17
C SER A 7 6.82 48.08 0.25
N SER A 8 6.33 47.28 -0.68
CA SER A 8 5.08 47.51 -1.40
C SER A 8 4.03 46.52 -0.97
N PHE A 9 3.11 47.01 -0.15
CA PHE A 9 1.84 46.35 0.18
C PHE A 9 0.91 46.44 -1.05
N HIS A 10 0.53 45.32 -1.63
CA HIS A 10 -0.61 45.22 -2.52
C HIS A 10 -1.80 44.61 -1.79
N LEU A 11 -2.78 45.44 -1.50
CA LEU A 11 -4.13 45.10 -1.11
C LEU A 11 -4.82 44.44 -2.34
N LEU A 12 -5.39 43.26 -2.19
CA LEU A 12 -6.31 42.65 -3.16
C LEU A 12 -7.68 42.47 -2.52
N PRO A 13 -8.78 42.76 -3.23
CA PRO A 13 -10.12 42.74 -2.69
C PRO A 13 -10.70 41.34 -2.63
N ALA A 14 -11.51 41.13 -1.60
CA ALA A 14 -12.33 39.95 -1.39
C ALA A 14 -13.42 39.83 -2.45
N LEU A 15 -13.48 38.75 -3.18
CA LEU A 15 -14.60 38.39 -4.03
C LEU A 15 -15.38 37.25 -3.34
N GLY A 16 -16.54 37.57 -2.83
CA GLY A 16 -17.48 36.61 -2.24
C GLY A 16 -18.12 35.74 -3.31
N LEU A 17 -18.04 34.45 -3.16
CA LEU A 17 -18.76 33.47 -3.97
C LEU A 17 -19.83 32.79 -3.10
N ALA A 18 -21.09 33.11 -3.39
CA ALA A 18 -22.26 32.49 -2.76
C ALA A 18 -22.44 31.08 -3.34
N PHE A 19 -22.41 30.05 -2.50
CA PHE A 19 -22.79 28.70 -2.85
C PHE A 19 -24.28 28.50 -2.58
N VAL A 20 -25.03 28.29 -3.66
CA VAL A 20 -26.43 27.84 -3.62
C VAL A 20 -26.45 26.34 -3.42
N LEU A 21 -26.99 25.89 -2.29
CA LEU A 21 -27.28 24.49 -2.04
C LEU A 21 -28.63 24.14 -2.72
N VAL A 22 -28.55 23.33 -3.77
CA VAL A 22 -29.74 22.67 -4.33
C VAL A 22 -29.84 21.30 -3.69
N SER A 23 -30.83 21.15 -2.82
CA SER A 23 -31.31 19.90 -2.24
C SER A 23 -32.29 19.26 -3.20
N CYS A 24 -31.97 18.13 -3.80
CA CYS A 24 -32.94 17.26 -4.45
C CYS A 24 -33.14 16.03 -3.58
N ASN A 25 -34.29 16.03 -2.93
CA ASN A 25 -34.92 14.90 -2.27
C ASN A 25 -35.85 14.23 -3.29
N GLU A 26 -35.55 13.02 -3.75
CA GLU A 26 -36.53 12.20 -4.48
C GLU A 26 -36.75 10.87 -3.79
N GLN A 27 -37.84 10.82 -3.17
CA GLN A 27 -38.53 9.72 -2.53
C GLN A 27 -39.54 9.18 -3.52
N HIS A 28 -39.37 7.97 -3.99
CA HIS A 28 -40.43 7.15 -4.64
C HIS A 28 -40.05 5.70 -4.36
N GLY A 29 -40.90 4.91 -3.79
CA GLY A 29 -42.33 4.74 -3.91
C GLY A 29 -42.51 3.24 -4.02
N SER A 30 -43.10 2.66 -2.99
CA SER A 30 -43.53 1.27 -2.93
C SER A 30 -44.49 0.94 -4.07
N SER A 31 -44.36 -0.24 -4.66
CA SER A 31 -45.54 -0.93 -5.19
C SER A 31 -45.37 -2.44 -5.10
N ALA A 32 -46.38 -3.00 -4.56
CA ALA A 32 -46.60 -4.37 -4.20
C ALA A 32 -47.03 -5.25 -5.37
N ALA A 33 -46.95 -6.55 -5.11
CA ALA A 33 -47.82 -7.64 -5.54
C ALA A 33 -47.70 -8.17 -6.97
N GLY A 34 -47.43 -9.46 -7.03
CA GLY A 34 -47.64 -10.33 -8.20
C GLY A 34 -47.33 -11.77 -7.82
N ALA A 35 -48.35 -12.44 -7.28
CA ALA A 35 -48.33 -13.88 -7.05
C ALA A 35 -48.66 -14.64 -8.34
N SER A 36 -48.00 -15.77 -8.51
CA SER A 36 -48.49 -17.05 -9.09
C SER A 36 -47.25 -17.93 -9.28
N GLY A 37 -47.15 -19.09 -8.72
CA GLY A 37 -48.04 -20.21 -8.85
C GLY A 37 -47.39 -21.21 -9.75
N GLY A 38 -47.03 -22.35 -9.23
CA GLY A 38 -46.81 -23.48 -10.13
C GLY A 38 -45.68 -24.46 -9.79
N ALA A 39 -46.13 -25.58 -9.27
CA ALA A 39 -45.63 -26.91 -9.46
C ALA A 39 -44.42 -27.39 -8.64
N GLU A 40 -44.76 -28.01 -7.59
CA GLU A 40 -44.05 -29.04 -6.87
C GLU A 40 -44.05 -30.36 -7.67
N PRO A 41 -42.90 -31.00 -7.90
CA PRO A 41 -42.89 -32.39 -8.41
C PRO A 41 -43.02 -33.39 -7.26
N PRO A 42 -43.60 -34.56 -7.50
CA PRO A 42 -44.03 -35.47 -6.45
C PRO A 42 -42.92 -36.25 -5.79
N PHE A 43 -43.12 -36.42 -4.50
CA PHE A 43 -42.37 -37.23 -3.59
C PHE A 43 -42.51 -38.69 -3.93
N VAL A 44 -41.41 -39.41 -4.05
CA VAL A 44 -41.40 -40.89 -4.09
C VAL A 44 -40.70 -41.35 -2.80
N PRO A 45 -41.37 -42.11 -1.93
CA PRO A 45 -40.71 -42.76 -0.78
C PRO A 45 -40.10 -44.09 -1.24
N ALA A 46 -38.83 -44.31 -0.94
CA ALA A 46 -38.22 -45.64 -0.94
C ALA A 46 -37.67 -45.94 0.46
N ASP A 47 -38.21 -47.00 1.00
CA ASP A 47 -37.86 -47.64 2.27
C ASP A 47 -36.39 -48.07 2.35
N GLY A 48 -35.86 -48.09 3.59
CA GLY A 48 -34.64 -48.80 3.91
C GLY A 48 -33.78 -48.15 5.00
N SER A 49 -34.11 -48.41 6.27
CA SER A 49 -33.23 -48.25 7.47
C SER A 49 -32.03 -49.17 7.46
N PRO A 50 -31.08 -49.10 8.42
CA PRO A 50 -30.69 -48.02 9.34
C PRO A 50 -29.17 -47.79 9.41
N ALA A 51 -28.77 -46.87 10.21
CA ALA A 51 -27.57 -46.84 11.01
C ALA A 51 -26.54 -45.73 10.73
N THR A 52 -26.22 -45.10 11.82
CA THR A 52 -24.95 -44.45 12.18
C THR A 52 -24.76 -42.99 11.71
N SER A 53 -25.04 -42.09 12.63
CA SER A 53 -24.43 -40.75 12.64
C SER A 53 -22.92 -40.83 12.67
N PRO A 54 -22.28 -40.02 11.88
CA PRO A 54 -21.12 -39.30 12.38
C PRO A 54 -21.19 -37.82 12.12
N GLY A 55 -20.92 -37.08 13.17
CA GLY A 55 -20.15 -35.86 13.19
C GLY A 55 -20.38 -34.83 12.10
N SER A 56 -21.05 -33.73 12.48
CA SER A 56 -20.96 -32.44 11.77
C SER A 56 -19.51 -32.02 11.63
N THR A 57 -18.92 -32.33 10.49
CA THR A 57 -17.66 -31.71 10.10
C THR A 57 -18.00 -30.34 9.49
N SER A 58 -17.90 -29.33 10.32
CA SER A 58 -17.81 -27.94 9.87
C SER A 58 -16.64 -27.86 8.90
N VAL A 59 -16.91 -27.81 7.59
CA VAL A 59 -15.92 -27.42 6.58
C VAL A 59 -15.65 -25.94 6.79
N ALA A 60 -14.68 -25.66 7.66
CA ALA A 60 -13.99 -24.39 7.63
C ALA A 60 -13.41 -24.26 6.22
N GLN A 61 -13.95 -23.32 5.42
CA GLN A 61 -13.32 -22.88 4.21
C GLN A 61 -11.97 -22.27 4.60
N SER A 62 -10.94 -23.11 4.57
CA SER A 62 -9.57 -22.66 4.60
C SER A 62 -9.37 -21.83 3.34
N ALA A 63 -9.28 -20.50 3.51
CA ALA A 63 -8.75 -19.65 2.49
C ALA A 63 -7.40 -20.25 2.06
N SER A 64 -7.32 -20.71 0.82
CA SER A 64 -6.11 -21.27 0.25
C SER A 64 -5.01 -20.21 0.30
N ALA A 65 -4.21 -20.25 1.35
CA ALA A 65 -2.97 -19.50 1.40
C ALA A 65 -2.09 -20.05 0.29
N THR A 66 -1.80 -19.23 -0.70
CA THR A 66 -0.83 -19.56 -1.74
C THR A 66 0.49 -19.93 -1.07
N PRO A 67 1.11 -21.08 -1.41
CA PRO A 67 2.34 -21.48 -0.77
C PRO A 67 3.41 -20.40 -0.93
N PRO A 68 4.23 -20.14 0.10
CA PRO A 68 5.36 -19.23 -0.02
C PRO A 68 6.30 -19.73 -1.12
N LEU A 69 6.98 -18.79 -1.78
CA LEU A 69 8.00 -19.13 -2.78
C LEU A 69 9.02 -20.08 -2.18
N SER A 70 9.08 -21.30 -2.70
CA SER A 70 10.05 -22.30 -2.26
C SER A 70 11.46 -21.75 -2.34
N GLY A 71 12.15 -21.64 -1.20
CA GLY A 71 13.53 -21.13 -1.09
C GLY A 71 13.68 -19.66 -0.74
N ALA A 72 12.59 -18.87 -0.62
CA ALA A 72 12.70 -17.51 -0.07
C ALA A 72 12.90 -17.59 1.46
N PRO A 73 13.89 -16.88 2.03
CA PRO A 73 14.06 -16.85 3.47
C PRO A 73 12.84 -16.20 4.11
N THR A 74 12.30 -16.84 5.14
CA THR A 74 11.21 -16.25 5.95
C THR A 74 11.77 -15.01 6.65
N PRO A 75 11.16 -13.83 6.46
CA PRO A 75 11.64 -12.63 7.13
C PRO A 75 11.42 -12.74 8.63
N ASP A 76 12.37 -12.23 9.39
CA ASP A 76 12.16 -12.03 10.82
C ASP A 76 11.16 -10.88 11.06
N SER A 77 10.73 -10.71 12.31
CA SER A 77 9.77 -9.69 12.65
C SER A 77 10.27 -8.25 12.42
N LEU A 78 11.59 -8.05 12.30
CA LEU A 78 12.21 -6.75 12.06
C LEU A 78 12.18 -6.36 10.59
N HIS A 79 12.13 -7.34 9.69
CA HIS A 79 12.17 -7.16 8.25
C HIS A 79 10.86 -7.56 7.55
N LEU A 80 9.81 -7.85 8.32
CA LEU A 80 8.50 -8.20 7.76
C LEU A 80 7.78 -6.96 7.22
N ILE A 81 7.39 -7.00 5.94
CA ILE A 81 6.55 -6.00 5.28
C ILE A 81 5.08 -6.43 5.37
N SER A 82 4.23 -5.50 5.76
CA SER A 82 2.78 -5.65 5.71
C SER A 82 2.12 -4.31 5.41
N PRO A 83 0.80 -4.25 5.11
CA PRO A 83 0.12 -2.99 4.82
C PRO A 83 0.37 -1.93 5.88
N GLY A 84 0.98 -0.81 5.46
CA GLY A 84 1.30 0.32 6.34
C GLY A 84 2.36 0.07 7.39
N ARG A 85 3.11 -1.05 7.30
CA ARG A 85 4.13 -1.43 8.28
C ARG A 85 5.34 -2.08 7.64
N ALA A 86 6.54 -1.75 8.14
CA ALA A 86 7.79 -2.43 7.82
C ALA A 86 8.58 -2.65 9.12
N GLY A 87 8.63 -3.90 9.58
CA GLY A 87 9.22 -4.24 10.86
C GLY A 87 8.61 -3.43 12.02
N ARG A 88 9.44 -2.63 12.69
CA ARG A 88 9.02 -1.75 13.80
C ARG A 88 8.36 -0.45 13.33
N LEU A 89 8.51 -0.09 12.06
CA LEU A 89 7.98 1.13 11.48
C LEU A 89 6.49 0.98 11.16
N ARG A 90 5.72 2.05 11.39
CA ARG A 90 4.30 2.10 11.05
C ARG A 90 3.97 3.47 10.45
N LEU A 91 3.25 3.51 9.35
CA LEU A 91 2.75 4.76 8.78
C LEU A 91 1.89 5.50 9.81
N GLY A 92 2.05 6.83 9.86
CA GLY A 92 1.39 7.70 10.83
C GLY A 92 2.07 7.78 12.21
N MET A 93 3.14 7.00 12.47
CA MET A 93 3.89 7.15 13.71
C MET A 93 4.57 8.53 13.77
N THR A 94 4.68 9.08 14.98
CA THR A 94 5.37 10.36 15.18
C THR A 94 6.88 10.20 15.13
N GLU A 95 7.59 11.27 14.81
CA GLU A 95 9.05 11.32 14.85
C GLU A 95 9.61 10.94 16.23
N ALA A 96 8.98 11.41 17.30
CA ALA A 96 9.35 11.05 18.67
C ALA A 96 9.23 9.53 18.93
N LYS A 97 8.22 8.88 18.35
CA LYS A 97 8.07 7.42 18.44
C LYS A 97 9.12 6.69 17.60
N LEU A 98 9.47 7.20 16.42
CA LEU A 98 10.56 6.64 15.61
C LEU A 98 11.84 6.58 16.44
N LYS A 99 12.26 7.70 17.05
CA LYS A 99 13.47 7.82 17.86
C LYS A 99 13.48 6.94 19.13
N LYS A 100 12.30 6.45 19.56
CA LYS A 100 12.19 5.47 20.66
C LYS A 100 12.35 4.02 20.20
N VAL A 101 11.96 3.70 18.95
CA VAL A 101 11.95 2.30 18.46
C VAL A 101 13.16 1.97 17.59
N VAL A 102 13.86 2.98 17.05
CA VAL A 102 15.07 2.83 16.26
C VAL A 102 16.23 3.53 16.98
N PRO A 103 17.34 2.85 17.24
CA PRO A 103 18.53 3.44 17.84
C PRO A 103 19.04 4.64 17.02
N ALA A 104 19.47 5.71 17.72
CA ALA A 104 19.89 6.96 17.07
C ALA A 104 21.05 6.78 16.08
N GLN A 105 21.98 5.86 16.36
CA GLN A 105 23.12 5.56 15.47
C GLN A 105 22.72 4.93 14.12
N LEU A 106 21.50 4.39 14.04
CA LEU A 106 20.96 3.83 12.79
C LEU A 106 20.11 4.85 12.01
N LEU A 107 19.91 6.06 12.55
CA LEU A 107 19.13 7.13 11.92
C LEU A 107 20.05 8.25 11.47
N ARG A 108 20.11 8.50 10.17
CA ARG A 108 20.74 9.68 9.58
C ARG A 108 19.64 10.67 9.20
N ALA A 109 19.62 11.84 9.85
CA ALA A 109 18.68 12.89 9.51
C ALA A 109 19.00 13.46 8.12
N THR A 110 17.95 13.70 7.35
CA THR A 110 17.97 14.33 6.03
C THR A 110 16.68 15.09 5.81
N THR A 111 16.51 15.69 4.63
CA THR A 111 15.27 16.37 4.24
C THR A 111 14.85 15.94 2.84
N TYR A 112 13.60 16.24 2.47
CA TYR A 112 13.09 16.08 1.13
C TYR A 112 12.12 17.22 0.82
N VAL A 113 11.90 17.50 -0.46
CA VAL A 113 10.95 18.52 -0.90
C VAL A 113 9.64 17.84 -1.35
N ASP A 114 8.52 18.30 -0.81
CA ASP A 114 7.17 17.90 -1.22
C ASP A 114 6.33 19.15 -1.44
N ASN A 115 5.81 19.33 -2.65
CA ASN A 115 5.06 20.53 -3.06
C ASN A 115 5.77 21.87 -2.75
N GLY A 116 7.09 21.92 -2.92
CA GLY A 116 7.90 23.11 -2.66
C GLY A 116 8.22 23.35 -1.16
N GLN A 117 7.74 22.53 -0.27
CA GLN A 117 8.06 22.58 1.16
C GLN A 117 9.16 21.58 1.51
N GLU A 118 10.19 22.05 2.22
CA GLU A 118 11.22 21.19 2.78
C GLU A 118 10.70 20.52 4.05
N LEU A 119 10.76 19.19 4.09
CA LEU A 119 10.21 18.36 5.15
C LEU A 119 11.27 17.40 5.71
N PRO A 120 11.17 17.01 6.98
CA PRO A 120 12.13 16.08 7.57
C PRO A 120 12.02 14.67 6.98
N ALA A 121 13.17 14.06 6.81
CA ALA A 121 13.32 12.66 6.44
C ALA A 121 14.44 12.00 7.25
N TYR A 122 14.48 10.68 7.24
CA TYR A 122 15.55 9.90 7.83
C TYR A 122 15.95 8.77 6.89
N GLU A 123 17.26 8.54 6.79
CA GLU A 123 17.79 7.30 6.28
C GLU A 123 18.01 6.36 7.46
N MET A 124 17.34 5.21 7.45
CA MET A 124 17.52 4.18 8.46
C MET A 124 18.44 3.08 7.93
N LEU A 125 19.53 2.85 8.64
CA LEU A 125 20.49 1.80 8.34
C LEU A 125 20.09 0.49 9.02
N ASP A 126 20.47 -0.63 8.44
CA ASP A 126 20.33 -1.92 9.10
C ASP A 126 21.51 -2.19 10.06
N ALA A 127 21.21 -2.68 11.26
CA ALA A 127 22.21 -2.95 12.28
C ALA A 127 23.06 -4.18 11.97
N GLN A 128 22.49 -5.17 11.27
CA GLN A 128 23.14 -6.44 10.94
C GLN A 128 23.88 -6.36 9.60
N GLN A 129 23.41 -5.49 8.70
CA GLN A 129 24.01 -5.26 7.38
C GLN A 129 24.20 -3.77 7.10
N PRO A 130 25.21 -3.12 7.69
CA PRO A 130 25.43 -1.68 7.53
C PRO A 130 25.71 -1.24 6.08
N THR A 131 26.08 -2.19 5.21
CA THR A 131 26.30 -1.98 3.77
C THR A 131 25.02 -2.12 2.93
N ALA A 132 23.92 -2.60 3.51
CA ALA A 132 22.63 -2.65 2.82
C ALA A 132 22.13 -1.24 2.50
N PRO A 133 21.38 -1.06 1.40
CA PRO A 133 20.79 0.23 1.08
C PRO A 133 19.85 0.70 2.20
N ALA A 134 19.98 1.97 2.59
CA ALA A 134 19.16 2.56 3.65
C ALA A 134 17.68 2.55 3.30
N THR A 135 16.84 2.32 4.31
CA THR A 135 15.39 2.55 4.23
C THR A 135 15.11 4.04 4.46
N VAL A 136 14.44 4.70 3.53
CA VAL A 136 14.17 6.15 3.59
C VAL A 136 12.79 6.42 4.15
N LEU A 137 12.71 7.26 5.18
CA LEU A 137 11.52 7.59 5.94
C LEU A 137 11.15 9.05 5.70
N HIS A 138 10.01 9.32 5.03
CA HIS A 138 9.52 10.66 4.76
C HIS A 138 8.42 11.04 5.75
N PHE A 139 8.58 12.18 6.41
CA PHE A 139 7.62 12.71 7.35
C PHE A 139 6.81 13.85 6.72
N ILE A 140 5.59 14.06 7.19
CA ILE A 140 4.74 15.19 6.87
C ILE A 140 4.22 15.80 8.16
N GLY A 141 3.93 17.08 8.14
CA GLY A 141 3.45 17.85 9.28
C GLY A 141 4.15 19.19 9.39
N ASP A 142 4.03 19.79 10.53
CA ASP A 142 4.64 21.08 10.87
C ASP A 142 5.17 21.10 12.32
N SER A 143 5.79 22.19 12.70
CA SER A 143 6.34 22.35 14.06
C SER A 143 5.25 22.44 15.14
N ALA A 144 4.03 22.84 14.81
CA ALA A 144 2.93 22.97 15.77
C ALA A 144 2.18 21.66 15.99
N GLY A 145 1.84 20.94 14.89
CA GLY A 145 1.13 19.66 14.92
C GLY A 145 2.03 18.44 15.06
N GLY A 146 3.33 18.63 14.89
CA GLY A 146 4.34 17.58 14.87
C GLY A 146 4.37 16.79 13.56
N TYR A 147 5.48 16.09 13.35
CA TYR A 147 5.74 15.32 12.15
C TYR A 147 5.31 13.86 12.29
N ARG A 148 4.68 13.31 11.23
CA ARG A 148 4.20 11.92 11.16
C ARG A 148 4.75 11.22 9.93
N LEU A 149 5.14 9.97 10.07
CA LEU A 149 5.66 9.12 9.00
C LEU A 149 4.57 8.90 7.93
N ARG A 150 4.78 9.48 6.74
CA ARG A 150 3.86 9.39 5.60
C ARG A 150 4.25 8.31 4.62
N ARG A 151 5.57 8.09 4.44
CA ARG A 151 6.08 7.20 3.40
C ARG A 151 7.33 6.48 3.87
N ILE A 152 7.42 5.19 3.58
CA ILE A 152 8.60 4.36 3.82
C ILE A 152 9.06 3.83 2.46
N ARG A 153 10.31 4.11 2.07
CA ARG A 153 10.93 3.60 0.84
C ARG A 153 11.99 2.58 1.24
N ILE A 154 11.76 1.33 0.87
CA ILE A 154 12.59 0.19 1.24
C ILE A 154 13.39 -0.22 0.01
N TYR A 155 14.72 -0.26 0.15
CA TYR A 155 15.65 -0.76 -0.85
C TYR A 155 16.45 -1.96 -0.34
N ASP A 156 16.38 -2.24 0.94
CA ASP A 156 17.05 -3.34 1.59
C ASP A 156 16.38 -4.68 1.24
N PRO A 157 17.11 -5.65 0.67
CA PRO A 157 16.58 -6.94 0.25
C PRO A 157 16.18 -7.87 1.40
N GLN A 158 16.52 -7.55 2.64
CA GLN A 158 16.08 -8.33 3.80
C GLN A 158 14.57 -8.15 4.05
N TYR A 159 14.03 -6.99 3.70
CA TYR A 159 12.60 -6.71 3.89
C TYR A 159 11.76 -7.51 2.89
N ARG A 160 10.86 -8.35 3.41
CA ARG A 160 9.96 -9.21 2.62
C ARG A 160 8.55 -9.28 3.24
N THR A 161 7.57 -9.57 2.41
CA THR A 161 6.23 -9.94 2.88
C THR A 161 6.23 -11.36 3.44
N ALA A 162 5.12 -11.78 4.03
CA ALA A 162 4.93 -13.16 4.50
C ALA A 162 5.09 -14.19 3.38
N GLU A 163 4.78 -13.78 2.13
CA GLU A 163 4.93 -14.60 0.93
C GLU A 163 6.38 -14.61 0.39
N GLY A 164 7.31 -13.94 1.07
CA GLY A 164 8.72 -13.86 0.68
C GLY A 164 9.00 -12.82 -0.43
N ILE A 165 8.05 -11.96 -0.78
CA ILE A 165 8.21 -10.93 -1.81
C ILE A 165 8.88 -9.69 -1.24
N GLY A 166 9.93 -9.21 -1.91
CA GLY A 166 10.67 -8.01 -1.51
C GLY A 166 11.56 -7.50 -2.63
N VAL A 167 12.55 -6.66 -2.29
CA VAL A 167 13.55 -6.18 -3.22
C VAL A 167 14.34 -7.36 -3.79
N GLY A 168 14.56 -7.36 -5.11
CA GLY A 168 15.20 -8.46 -5.84
C GLY A 168 14.26 -9.58 -6.29
N SER A 169 13.02 -9.63 -5.78
CA SER A 169 12.03 -10.62 -6.24
C SER A 169 11.62 -10.39 -7.69
N PRO A 170 11.33 -11.46 -8.46
CA PRO A 170 10.78 -11.33 -9.80
C PRO A 170 9.34 -10.80 -9.74
N PHE A 171 8.98 -9.92 -10.67
CA PHE A 171 7.66 -9.30 -10.72
C PHE A 171 6.53 -10.33 -10.90
N GLY A 172 6.78 -11.39 -11.66
CA GLY A 172 5.79 -12.46 -11.86
C GLY A 172 5.32 -13.07 -10.54
N ALA A 173 6.24 -13.32 -9.61
CA ALA A 173 5.92 -13.82 -8.28
C ALA A 173 5.10 -12.81 -7.46
N ALA A 174 5.47 -11.54 -7.50
CA ALA A 174 4.75 -10.47 -6.82
C ALA A 174 3.33 -10.30 -7.39
N ARG A 175 3.18 -10.31 -8.72
CA ARG A 175 1.88 -10.24 -9.38
C ARG A 175 0.95 -11.39 -8.97
N GLN A 176 1.48 -12.59 -8.93
CA GLN A 176 0.73 -13.80 -8.61
C GLN A 176 0.29 -13.82 -7.13
N ASN A 177 1.19 -13.49 -6.20
CA ASN A 177 0.94 -13.61 -4.77
C ASN A 177 0.25 -12.38 -4.16
N LEU A 178 0.43 -11.19 -4.75
CA LEU A 178 -0.05 -9.93 -4.19
C LEU A 178 -1.17 -9.28 -5.02
N GLY A 179 -1.61 -9.92 -6.11
CA GLY A 179 -2.68 -9.41 -6.95
C GLY A 179 -2.36 -8.05 -7.59
N LEU A 180 -1.13 -7.83 -8.05
CA LEU A 180 -0.69 -6.57 -8.63
C LEU A 180 -1.27 -6.37 -10.03
N THR A 181 -2.35 -5.62 -10.14
CA THR A 181 -3.10 -5.43 -11.40
C THR A 181 -2.85 -4.07 -12.06
N LYS A 182 -2.46 -3.06 -11.29
CA LYS A 182 -2.25 -1.70 -11.79
C LYS A 182 -0.77 -1.32 -11.73
N VAL A 183 -0.31 -0.60 -12.75
CA VAL A 183 1.03 -0.01 -12.79
C VAL A 183 0.90 1.48 -13.04
N ARG A 184 1.82 2.27 -12.47
CA ARG A 184 1.81 3.72 -12.62
C ARG A 184 3.17 4.34 -12.24
N PRO A 185 3.48 5.53 -12.74
CA PRO A 185 4.57 6.33 -12.22
C PRO A 185 4.36 6.67 -10.74
N THR A 186 5.41 6.64 -9.95
CA THR A 186 5.44 7.05 -8.54
C THR A 186 6.68 7.90 -8.28
N PRO A 187 6.75 8.65 -7.18
CA PRO A 187 7.97 9.39 -6.81
C PRO A 187 9.20 8.50 -6.60
N ALA A 188 9.01 7.19 -6.47
CA ALA A 188 10.09 6.22 -6.34
C ALA A 188 10.49 5.57 -7.67
N GLY A 189 9.79 5.86 -8.76
CA GLY A 189 9.93 5.26 -10.08
C GLY A 189 8.64 4.59 -10.54
N PHE A 190 8.70 3.85 -11.65
CA PHE A 190 7.57 3.10 -12.16
C PHE A 190 7.28 1.89 -11.26
N ALA A 191 6.05 1.75 -10.82
CA ALA A 191 5.71 0.75 -9.83
C ALA A 191 4.35 0.08 -10.10
N ALA A 192 4.27 -1.20 -9.74
CA ALA A 192 3.00 -1.91 -9.62
C ALA A 192 2.36 -1.62 -8.28
N VAL A 193 1.04 -1.46 -8.25
CA VAL A 193 0.29 -1.17 -7.03
C VAL A 193 -0.82 -2.18 -6.84
N SER A 194 -1.05 -2.60 -5.61
CA SER A 194 -2.25 -3.33 -5.25
C SER A 194 -3.40 -2.35 -5.04
N GLY A 195 -4.57 -2.64 -5.58
CA GLY A 195 -5.77 -1.80 -5.39
C GLY A 195 -6.28 -1.75 -3.95
N GLN A 196 -5.91 -2.72 -3.13
CA GLN A 196 -6.37 -2.86 -1.74
C GLN A 196 -5.31 -2.47 -0.70
N VAL A 197 -4.05 -2.33 -1.10
CA VAL A 197 -2.92 -2.16 -0.19
C VAL A 197 -2.19 -0.88 -0.53
N GLN A 198 -1.89 -0.07 0.47
CA GLN A 198 -1.10 1.16 0.31
C GLN A 198 0.40 0.83 0.13
N MET A 199 0.68 -0.04 -0.82
CA MET A 199 2.02 -0.47 -1.19
C MET A 199 2.23 -0.38 -2.70
N ALA A 200 3.43 0.01 -3.10
CA ALA A 200 3.85 0.00 -4.49
C ALA A 200 5.20 -0.72 -4.60
N TRP A 201 5.34 -1.51 -5.65
CA TRP A 201 6.50 -2.34 -5.95
C TRP A 201 7.22 -1.73 -7.13
N VAL A 202 8.33 -1.06 -6.84
CA VAL A 202 9.13 -0.35 -7.85
C VAL A 202 9.84 -1.37 -8.73
N ILE A 203 9.69 -1.22 -10.04
CA ILE A 203 10.21 -2.15 -11.03
C ILE A 203 11.46 -1.54 -11.68
N ASP A 204 12.46 -2.37 -11.94
CA ASP A 204 13.66 -1.95 -12.65
C ASP A 204 13.29 -1.38 -14.03
N PRO A 205 13.57 -0.09 -14.30
CA PRO A 205 13.26 0.52 -15.59
C PRO A 205 13.90 -0.20 -16.79
N LYS A 206 15.07 -0.84 -16.58
CA LYS A 206 15.76 -1.57 -17.63
C LYS A 206 15.06 -2.84 -18.06
N SER A 207 14.14 -3.35 -17.22
CA SER A 207 13.36 -4.55 -17.50
C SER A 207 11.98 -4.25 -18.08
N LEU A 208 11.61 -2.97 -18.23
CA LEU A 208 10.34 -2.56 -18.78
C LEU A 208 10.33 -2.60 -20.32
N PRO A 209 9.18 -2.92 -20.95
CA PRO A 209 9.05 -2.83 -22.40
C PRO A 209 9.14 -1.36 -22.86
N ALA A 210 9.47 -1.16 -24.14
CA ALA A 210 9.51 0.15 -24.79
C ALA A 210 8.09 0.70 -25.06
N LYS A 211 7.27 0.79 -24.02
CA LYS A 211 5.94 1.40 -24.02
C LYS A 211 5.93 2.64 -23.16
N HIS A 212 5.04 3.57 -23.47
CA HIS A 212 4.82 4.72 -22.57
C HIS A 212 4.27 4.22 -21.23
N PRO A 213 4.78 4.72 -20.08
CA PRO A 213 4.34 4.25 -18.76
C PRO A 213 2.83 4.30 -18.52
N ASP A 214 2.14 5.30 -19.07
CA ASP A 214 0.69 5.46 -18.90
C ASP A 214 -0.14 4.43 -19.70
N GLU A 215 0.47 3.78 -20.68
CA GLU A 215 -0.14 2.75 -21.52
C GLU A 215 0.14 1.33 -21.04
N MET A 216 0.99 1.19 -20.02
CA MET A 216 1.37 -0.11 -19.47
C MET A 216 0.35 -0.63 -18.46
N ASN A 217 0.08 -1.91 -18.52
CA ASN A 217 -0.61 -2.65 -17.48
C ASN A 217 0.31 -3.74 -16.89
N SER A 218 -0.13 -4.41 -15.86
CA SER A 218 0.72 -5.42 -15.19
C SER A 218 1.03 -6.64 -16.06
N ALA A 219 0.23 -6.91 -17.10
CA ALA A 219 0.48 -8.02 -18.03
C ALA A 219 1.61 -7.71 -19.02
N ASP A 220 1.84 -6.42 -19.30
CA ASP A 220 2.93 -5.99 -20.20
C ASP A 220 4.32 -6.14 -19.57
N ILE A 221 4.39 -6.22 -18.24
CA ILE A 221 5.66 -6.31 -17.52
C ILE A 221 6.17 -7.76 -17.56
N PRO A 222 7.40 -7.99 -18.02
CA PRO A 222 7.98 -9.33 -18.05
C PRO A 222 7.97 -9.97 -16.64
N PRO A 223 7.58 -11.23 -16.50
CA PRO A 223 7.59 -11.92 -15.19
C PRO A 223 8.96 -11.95 -14.52
N ALA A 224 10.05 -11.92 -15.30
CA ALA A 224 11.43 -11.88 -14.83
C ALA A 224 11.91 -10.49 -14.42
N ALA A 225 11.13 -9.42 -14.69
CA ALA A 225 11.46 -8.06 -14.25
C ALA A 225 11.69 -8.01 -12.75
N ARG A 226 12.70 -7.23 -12.31
CA ARG A 226 13.10 -7.20 -10.90
C ARG A 226 12.42 -6.07 -10.14
N ILE A 227 12.03 -6.35 -8.91
CA ILE A 227 11.62 -5.33 -7.95
C ILE A 227 12.87 -4.70 -7.37
N THR A 228 13.02 -3.38 -7.51
CA THR A 228 14.16 -2.60 -7.03
C THR A 228 13.85 -1.81 -5.76
N GLY A 229 12.59 -1.73 -5.37
CA GLY A 229 12.17 -1.05 -4.16
C GLY A 229 10.73 -1.35 -3.78
N VAL A 230 10.40 -1.13 -2.52
CA VAL A 230 9.03 -1.20 -2.02
C VAL A 230 8.68 0.15 -1.38
N LEU A 231 7.52 0.69 -1.73
CA LEU A 231 7.01 1.95 -1.21
C LEU A 231 5.75 1.70 -0.40
N LEU A 232 5.79 1.98 0.89
CA LEU A 232 4.60 2.08 1.74
C LEU A 232 4.21 3.56 1.85
N TYR A 233 2.94 3.88 1.68
CA TYR A 233 2.46 5.27 1.69
C TYR A 233 1.03 5.37 2.24
N ARG A 234 0.68 6.60 2.68
CA ARG A 234 -0.67 6.94 3.17
C ARG A 234 -1.19 8.21 2.51
#